data_8ac39b305011cc579d2e19518949b20f
#
_entry.id   8ac39b305011cc579d2e19518949b20f
#
_cell.length_a   1.000
_cell.length_b   1.000
_cell.length_c   1.000
_cell.angle_alpha   90.00
_cell.angle_beta   90.00
_cell.angle_gamma   90.00
#
_symmetry.space_group_name_H-M   'P 1'
#
loop_
_entity.id
_entity.type
_entity.pdbx_description
1 polymer ?
#
loop_
_entity_poly.entity_id
_entity_poly.type
_entity_poly.pdbx_seq_one_letter_code
_entity_poly.pdbx_strand_id
1 'polypeptide(L)'
;MVQKKIEANLAMVEAHFGSEADGRVDEAVGLYTDDIIWEAPSRNIVLHGKQEVADNYREMFSGFKDVEFRTLDRFATEDRVVDDSVISLEITKNGFMPFPVGTKVEMRLTHIFEIRDGKISKEIGIEGPPKAC
;
A
#
# COMPACT_ATOMS: atom_id res chain seq x y z
N MET A 1 -10.70 -22.02 -11.15
CA MET A 1 -11.61 -21.25 -11.96
C MET A 1 -11.22 -19.79 -11.90
N VAL A 2 -11.29 -19.11 -13.04
CA VAL A 2 -10.86 -17.70 -13.20
C VAL A 2 -11.59 -16.80 -12.21
N GLN A 3 -12.92 -16.88 -12.15
CA GLN A 3 -13.72 -16.00 -11.31
C GLN A 3 -13.38 -16.15 -9.82
N LYS A 4 -13.14 -17.37 -9.35
CA LYS A 4 -12.76 -17.58 -7.94
C LYS A 4 -11.39 -17.02 -7.62
N LYS A 5 -10.44 -17.08 -8.56
CA LYS A 5 -9.12 -16.46 -8.40
C LYS A 5 -9.22 -14.94 -8.33
N ILE A 6 -10.06 -14.35 -9.18
CA ILE A 6 -10.30 -12.91 -9.19
C ILE A 6 -10.88 -12.48 -7.84
N GLU A 7 -11.90 -13.17 -7.35
CA GLU A 7 -12.51 -12.87 -6.05
C GLU A 7 -11.52 -13.01 -4.90
N ALA A 8 -10.70 -14.07 -4.92
CA ALA A 8 -9.68 -14.29 -3.89
C ALA A 8 -8.62 -13.18 -3.93
N ASN A 9 -8.21 -12.75 -5.11
CA ASN A 9 -7.23 -11.67 -5.27
C ASN A 9 -7.77 -10.34 -4.74
N LEU A 10 -9.02 -10.02 -5.04
CA LEU A 10 -9.66 -8.80 -4.53
C LEU A 10 -9.77 -8.83 -3.00
N ALA A 11 -10.16 -9.98 -2.44
CA ALA A 11 -10.27 -10.12 -0.99
C ALA A 11 -8.90 -10.00 -0.29
N MET A 12 -7.85 -10.53 -0.90
CA MET A 12 -6.49 -10.45 -0.36
C MET A 12 -5.99 -9.02 -0.33
N VAL A 13 -6.21 -8.26 -1.40
CA VAL A 13 -5.80 -6.86 -1.47
C VAL A 13 -6.59 -6.02 -0.47
N GLU A 14 -7.88 -6.29 -0.30
CA GLU A 14 -8.69 -5.63 0.74
C GLU A 14 -8.11 -5.87 2.13
N ALA A 15 -7.73 -7.12 2.44
CA ALA A 15 -7.12 -7.46 3.72
C ALA A 15 -5.77 -6.76 3.90
N HIS A 16 -4.98 -6.65 2.83
CA HIS A 16 -3.68 -5.98 2.85
C HIS A 16 -3.84 -4.50 3.21
N PHE A 17 -4.75 -3.79 2.54
CA PHE A 17 -5.02 -2.38 2.84
C PHE A 17 -5.58 -2.20 4.26
N GLY A 18 -6.43 -3.09 4.72
CA GLY A 18 -6.94 -3.07 6.08
C GLY A 18 -5.82 -3.17 7.12
N SER A 19 -4.86 -4.06 6.87
CA SER A 19 -3.69 -4.20 7.75
C SER A 19 -2.81 -2.96 7.74
N GLU A 20 -2.61 -2.34 6.59
CA GLU A 20 -1.85 -1.08 6.47
C GLU A 20 -2.55 0.06 7.23
N ALA A 21 -3.86 0.22 7.04
CA ALA A 21 -4.61 1.28 7.69
C ALA A 21 -4.53 1.18 9.22
N ASP A 22 -4.49 -0.04 9.75
CA ASP A 22 -4.39 -0.30 11.18
C ASP A 22 -2.94 -0.32 11.70
N GLY A 23 -1.97 -0.14 10.81
CA GLY A 23 -0.55 -0.19 11.17
C GLY A 23 -0.04 -1.58 11.54
N ARG A 24 -0.73 -2.64 11.12
CA ARG A 24 -0.37 -4.03 11.41
C ARG A 24 0.62 -4.54 10.36
N VAL A 25 1.89 -4.16 10.52
CA VAL A 25 2.95 -4.43 9.55
C VAL A 25 3.14 -5.92 9.30
N ASP A 26 3.20 -6.74 10.35
CA ASP A 26 3.44 -8.18 10.20
C ASP A 26 2.32 -8.86 9.41
N GLU A 27 1.07 -8.46 9.61
CA GLU A 27 -0.06 -8.99 8.84
C GLU A 27 -0.01 -8.54 7.38
N ALA A 28 0.31 -7.26 7.14
CA ALA A 28 0.43 -6.74 5.79
C ALA A 28 1.52 -7.47 5.00
N VAL A 29 2.68 -7.67 5.62
CA VAL A 29 3.82 -8.36 5.02
C VAL A 29 3.58 -9.87 4.89
N GLY A 30 2.76 -10.44 5.76
CA GLY A 30 2.39 -11.85 5.70
C GLY A 30 1.67 -12.26 4.41
N LEU A 31 1.08 -11.29 3.71
CA LEU A 31 0.39 -11.52 2.43
C LEU A 31 1.34 -11.52 1.22
N TYR A 32 2.62 -11.22 1.44
CA TYR A 32 3.63 -11.20 0.38
C TYR A 32 4.32 -12.56 0.22
N THR A 33 4.82 -12.80 -0.99
CA THR A 33 5.81 -13.87 -1.22
C THR A 33 7.13 -13.50 -0.56
N ASP A 34 8.00 -14.49 -0.31
CA ASP A 34 9.30 -14.22 0.30
C ASP A 34 10.18 -13.32 -0.57
N ASP A 35 10.03 -13.41 -1.87
CA ASP A 35 10.80 -12.64 -2.86
C ASP A 35 10.07 -11.40 -3.37
N ILE A 36 9.14 -10.86 -2.59
CA ILE A 36 8.39 -9.66 -2.94
C ILE A 36 9.30 -8.55 -3.46
N ILE A 37 8.81 -7.85 -4.49
CA ILE A 37 9.43 -6.61 -4.98
C ILE A 37 8.40 -5.50 -4.76
N TRP A 38 8.81 -4.45 -4.06
CA TRP A 38 7.97 -3.32 -3.73
C TRP A 38 8.58 -2.06 -4.33
N GLU A 39 7.79 -1.32 -5.11
CA GLU A 39 8.27 -0.13 -5.81
C GLU A 39 7.42 1.10 -5.50
N ALA A 40 8.09 2.23 -5.33
CA ALA A 40 7.46 3.55 -5.30
C ALA A 40 8.18 4.43 -6.33
N PRO A 41 7.76 4.39 -7.61
CA PRO A 41 8.49 5.06 -8.70
C PRO A 41 8.67 6.56 -8.51
N SER A 42 7.68 7.26 -7.93
CA SER A 42 7.77 8.70 -7.70
C SER A 42 8.88 9.08 -6.72
N ARG A 43 9.29 8.15 -5.88
CA ARG A 43 10.38 8.34 -4.91
C ARG A 43 11.65 7.59 -5.29
N ASN A 44 11.64 6.93 -6.44
CA ASN A 44 12.76 6.14 -6.96
C ASN A 44 13.21 5.06 -5.96
N ILE A 45 12.24 4.37 -5.35
CA ILE A 45 12.46 3.32 -4.35
C ILE A 45 12.10 1.97 -4.93
N VAL A 46 12.99 0.99 -4.77
CA VAL A 46 12.74 -0.44 -5.05
C VAL A 46 13.25 -1.22 -3.86
N LEU A 47 12.38 -2.04 -3.26
CA LEU A 47 12.70 -2.87 -2.11
C LEU A 47 12.55 -4.34 -2.47
N HIS A 48 13.41 -5.19 -1.92
CA HIS A 48 13.43 -6.62 -2.18
C HIS A 48 13.26 -7.40 -0.87
N GLY A 49 12.27 -8.28 -0.84
CA GLY A 49 12.02 -9.19 0.27
C GLY A 49 11.21 -8.57 1.40
N LYS A 50 10.61 -9.45 2.21
CA LYS A 50 9.68 -9.05 3.29
C LYS A 50 10.33 -8.14 4.32
N GLN A 51 11.60 -8.37 4.66
CA GLN A 51 12.27 -7.59 5.70
C GLN A 51 12.44 -6.13 5.31
N GLU A 52 12.91 -5.87 4.09
CA GLU A 52 13.06 -4.51 3.60
C GLU A 52 11.72 -3.78 3.54
N VAL A 53 10.68 -4.47 3.08
CA VAL A 53 9.34 -3.88 3.01
C VAL A 53 8.78 -3.62 4.40
N ALA A 54 8.95 -4.54 5.33
CA ALA A 54 8.49 -4.36 6.72
C ALA A 54 9.17 -3.17 7.39
N ASP A 55 10.49 -3.04 7.21
CA ASP A 55 11.26 -1.93 7.77
C ASP A 55 10.80 -0.60 7.18
N ASN A 56 10.52 -0.56 5.88
CA ASN A 56 9.99 0.61 5.21
C ASN A 56 8.60 1.01 5.76
N TYR A 57 7.71 0.04 5.97
CA TYR A 57 6.40 0.32 6.53
C TYR A 57 6.50 0.85 7.97
N ARG A 58 7.38 0.29 8.79
CA ARG A 58 7.57 0.78 10.16
C ARG A 58 8.05 2.22 10.16
N GLU A 59 8.98 2.55 9.29
CA GLU A 59 9.48 3.92 9.13
C GLU A 59 8.35 4.85 8.66
N MET A 60 7.61 4.46 7.64
CA MET A 60 6.48 5.24 7.12
C MET A 60 5.42 5.47 8.20
N PHE A 61 5.00 4.40 8.88
CA PHE A 61 3.93 4.47 9.88
C PHE A 61 4.33 5.24 11.14
N SER A 62 5.63 5.46 11.35
CA SER A 62 6.09 6.34 12.44
C SER A 62 5.83 7.81 12.14
N GLY A 63 5.58 8.16 10.89
CA GLY A 63 5.44 9.53 10.43
C GLY A 63 4.01 10.04 10.29
N PHE A 64 3.01 9.17 10.47
CA PHE A 64 1.62 9.58 10.32
C PHE A 64 0.66 8.67 11.11
N LYS A 65 -0.58 9.12 11.24
CA LYS A 65 -1.65 8.40 11.92
C LYS A 65 -2.98 8.63 11.21
N ASP A 66 -4.03 7.96 11.69
CA ASP A 66 -5.41 8.10 11.20
C ASP A 66 -5.49 7.86 9.68
N VAL A 67 -4.84 6.78 9.24
CA VAL A 67 -4.79 6.40 7.84
C VAL A 67 -6.14 5.84 7.39
N GLU A 68 -6.67 6.41 6.31
CA GLU A 68 -7.90 5.91 5.68
C GLU A 68 -7.67 5.81 4.18
N PHE A 69 -8.18 4.70 3.61
CA PHE A 69 -8.20 4.49 2.16
C PHE A 69 -9.63 4.62 1.65
N ARG A 70 -9.84 5.47 0.65
CA ARG A 70 -11.11 5.57 -0.03
C ARG A 70 -10.92 5.03 -1.45
N THR A 71 -11.49 3.87 -1.71
CA THR A 71 -11.39 3.19 -2.99
C THR A 71 -12.23 3.92 -4.04
N LEU A 72 -11.60 4.32 -5.14
CA LEU A 72 -12.27 4.91 -6.29
C LEU A 72 -12.62 3.84 -7.32
N ASP A 73 -11.69 2.91 -7.56
CA ASP A 73 -11.87 1.81 -8.50
C ASP A 73 -10.91 0.68 -8.12
N ARG A 74 -11.36 -0.56 -8.33
CA ARG A 74 -10.53 -1.74 -8.07
C ARG A 74 -11.01 -2.87 -8.97
N PHE A 75 -10.08 -3.47 -9.69
CA PHE A 75 -10.41 -4.59 -10.57
C PHE A 75 -9.23 -5.57 -10.61
N ALA A 76 -9.51 -6.80 -11.04
CA ALA A 76 -8.50 -7.85 -11.00
C ALA A 76 -8.62 -8.79 -12.18
N THR A 77 -7.50 -9.42 -12.49
CA THR A 77 -7.39 -10.61 -13.33
C THR A 77 -6.98 -11.79 -12.44
N GLU A 78 -6.65 -12.92 -13.01
CA GLU A 78 -6.20 -14.09 -12.26
C GLU A 78 -4.89 -13.83 -11.51
N ASP A 79 -4.05 -12.93 -12.00
CA ASP A 79 -2.70 -12.69 -11.47
C ASP A 79 -2.35 -11.22 -11.28
N ARG A 80 -3.30 -10.32 -11.40
CA ARG A 80 -3.09 -8.88 -11.23
C ARG A 80 -4.27 -8.24 -10.49
N VAL A 81 -3.96 -7.25 -9.68
CA VAL A 81 -4.98 -6.37 -9.10
C VAL A 81 -4.55 -4.93 -9.33
N VAL A 82 -5.46 -4.10 -9.78
CA VAL A 82 -5.27 -2.65 -9.87
C VAL A 82 -6.21 -1.99 -8.88
N ASP A 83 -5.67 -1.13 -8.04
CA ASP A 83 -6.45 -0.35 -7.06
C ASP A 83 -6.15 1.12 -7.26
N ASP A 84 -7.19 1.90 -7.40
CA ASP A 84 -7.10 3.35 -7.51
C ASP A 84 -7.85 3.94 -6.32
N SER A 85 -7.13 4.60 -5.41
CA SER A 85 -7.67 5.08 -4.14
C SER A 85 -7.19 6.49 -3.83
N VAL A 86 -7.83 7.08 -2.82
CA VAL A 86 -7.32 8.27 -2.15
C VAL A 86 -6.96 7.85 -0.74
N ILE A 87 -5.73 8.13 -0.35
CA ILE A 87 -5.29 7.94 1.03
C ILE A 87 -5.34 9.28 1.76
N SER A 88 -5.84 9.26 2.99
CA SER A 88 -5.80 10.41 3.89
C SER A 88 -5.10 10.00 5.19
N LEU A 89 -4.38 10.95 5.77
CA LEU A 89 -3.59 10.71 6.98
C LEU A 89 -3.30 12.03 7.67
N GLU A 90 -2.82 11.95 8.91
CA GLU A 90 -2.35 13.10 9.66
C GLU A 90 -0.85 12.96 9.92
N ILE A 91 -0.09 14.01 9.65
CA ILE A 91 1.37 14.03 9.87
C ILE A 91 1.67 14.07 11.36
N THR A 92 2.53 13.16 11.83
CA THR A 92 2.95 13.09 13.23
C THR A 92 4.44 13.33 13.44
N LYS A 93 5.21 13.42 12.36
CA LYS A 93 6.67 13.59 12.41
C LYS A 93 7.14 14.59 11.37
N ASN A 94 8.00 15.52 11.79
CA ASN A 94 8.61 16.50 10.88
C ASN A 94 9.53 15.81 9.88
N GLY A 95 9.55 16.33 8.66
CA GLY A 95 10.44 15.84 7.61
C GLY A 95 9.92 14.66 6.81
N PHE A 96 8.78 14.07 7.20
CA PHE A 96 8.16 12.97 6.45
C PHE A 96 7.56 13.48 5.12
N MET A 97 6.84 14.60 5.19
CA MET A 97 6.29 15.30 4.03
C MET A 97 6.51 16.80 4.22
N PRO A 98 6.37 17.62 3.16
CA PRO A 98 6.60 19.08 3.28
C PRO A 98 5.43 19.81 3.97
N PHE A 99 4.94 19.24 5.07
CA PHE A 99 3.86 19.79 5.87
C PHE A 99 4.20 19.70 7.36
N PRO A 100 3.75 20.65 8.18
CA PRO A 100 3.99 20.56 9.63
C PRO A 100 3.20 19.43 10.29
N VAL A 101 3.68 19.00 11.45
CA VAL A 101 2.97 18.04 12.31
C VAL A 101 1.55 18.54 12.60
N GLY A 102 0.58 17.64 12.55
CA GLY A 102 -0.84 17.95 12.74
C GLY A 102 -1.59 18.25 11.45
N THR A 103 -0.89 18.37 10.33
CA THR A 103 -1.55 18.60 9.04
C THR A 103 -2.24 17.31 8.58
N LYS A 104 -3.49 17.44 8.17
CA LYS A 104 -4.20 16.37 7.47
C LYS A 104 -3.89 16.47 5.99
N VAL A 105 -3.47 15.37 5.41
CA VAL A 105 -3.01 15.29 4.02
C VAL A 105 -3.81 14.24 3.28
N GLU A 106 -4.06 14.51 2.03
CA GLU A 106 -4.69 13.55 1.15
C GLU A 106 -3.91 13.46 -0.15
N MET A 107 -3.82 12.26 -0.73
CA MET A 107 -3.19 12.09 -2.04
C MET A 107 -3.79 10.90 -2.79
N ARG A 108 -3.72 10.98 -4.11
CA ARG A 108 -4.09 9.87 -4.97
C ARG A 108 -3.02 8.80 -4.87
N LEU A 109 -3.45 7.56 -4.75
CA LEU A 109 -2.55 6.43 -4.61
C LEU A 109 -3.08 5.27 -5.44
N THR A 110 -2.35 4.92 -6.49
CA THR A 110 -2.71 3.82 -7.38
C THR A 110 -1.72 2.69 -7.17
N HIS A 111 -2.23 1.49 -6.95
CA HIS A 111 -1.41 0.30 -6.77
C HIS A 111 -1.62 -0.69 -7.91
N ILE A 112 -0.53 -1.32 -8.32
CA ILE A 112 -0.56 -2.46 -9.22
C ILE A 112 0.08 -3.63 -8.50
N PHE A 113 -0.68 -4.71 -8.31
CA PHE A 113 -0.22 -5.91 -7.63
C PHE A 113 -0.06 -7.06 -8.60
N GLU A 114 1.03 -7.81 -8.48
CA GLU A 114 1.18 -9.11 -9.15
C GLU A 114 0.99 -10.20 -8.10
N ILE A 115 0.20 -11.21 -8.47
CA ILE A 115 -0.19 -12.29 -7.56
C ILE A 115 0.42 -13.59 -8.05
N ARG A 116 1.05 -14.34 -7.13
CA ARG A 116 1.62 -15.66 -7.41
C ARG A 116 1.33 -16.57 -6.22
N ASP A 117 0.76 -17.72 -6.51
CA ASP A 117 0.44 -18.75 -5.49
C ASP A 117 -0.37 -18.20 -4.32
N GLY A 118 -1.34 -17.33 -4.61
CA GLY A 118 -2.23 -16.76 -3.62
C GLY A 118 -1.62 -15.67 -2.74
N LYS A 119 -0.45 -15.15 -3.13
CA LYS A 119 0.24 -14.07 -2.40
C LYS A 119 0.69 -12.98 -3.35
N ILE A 120 0.98 -11.81 -2.78
CA ILE A 120 1.46 -10.66 -3.55
C ILE A 120 2.95 -10.84 -3.79
N SER A 121 3.35 -10.94 -5.06
CA SER A 121 4.74 -11.09 -5.47
C SER A 121 5.38 -9.78 -5.92
N LYS A 122 4.57 -8.79 -6.26
CA LYS A 122 5.04 -7.45 -6.61
C LYS A 122 3.97 -6.43 -6.27
N GLU A 123 4.40 -5.30 -5.74
CA GLU A 123 3.51 -4.18 -5.47
C GLU A 123 4.16 -2.90 -5.98
N ILE A 124 3.45 -2.16 -6.83
CA ILE A 124 3.89 -0.86 -7.33
C ILE A 124 2.92 0.18 -6.79
N GLY A 125 3.42 1.13 -6.02
CA GLY A 125 2.62 2.24 -5.51
C GLY A 125 2.94 3.52 -6.26
N ILE A 126 1.97 4.05 -6.99
CA ILE A 126 2.11 5.28 -7.76
C ILE A 126 1.42 6.40 -7.00
N GLU A 127 2.21 7.31 -6.48
CA GLU A 127 1.74 8.38 -5.60
C GLU A 127 1.55 9.68 -6.38
N GLY A 128 0.35 10.26 -6.23
CA GLY A 128 0.10 11.63 -6.69
C GLY A 128 0.67 12.65 -5.71
N PRO A 129 0.67 13.93 -6.06
CA PRO A 129 1.16 14.96 -5.15
C PRO A 129 0.26 15.07 -3.91
N PRO A 130 0.86 15.09 -2.70
CA PRO A 130 0.08 15.27 -1.48
C PRO A 130 -0.42 16.70 -1.36
N LYS A 131 -1.59 16.86 -0.78
CA LYS A 131 -2.16 18.18 -0.52
C LYS A 131 -2.76 18.21 0.88
N ALA A 132 -2.66 19.36 1.53
CA ALA A 132 -3.33 19.58 2.80
C ALA A 132 -4.84 19.68 2.60
N CYS A 133 -5.59 19.07 3.51
CA CYS A 133 -7.06 19.13 3.47
C CYS A 133 -7.56 20.30 4.32
#